data_1f5fca75a6bcf731039c46872a4f2c08
#
_entry.id   1f5fca75a6bcf731039c46872a4f2c08
#
_cell.length_a   1.000
_cell.length_b   1.000
_cell.length_c   1.000
_cell.angle_alpha   90.00
_cell.angle_beta   90.00
_cell.angle_gamma   90.00
#
_symmetry.space_group_name_H-M   'P 1'
#
loop_
_entity.id
_entity.type
_entity.pdbx_description
1 polymer ?
#
loop_
_entity_poly.entity_id
_entity_poly.type
_entity_poly.pdbx_seq_one_letter_code
_entity_poly.pdbx_strand_id
1 'polypeptide(L)'
;MYGNDYDDISSIKRIADGFNIAILLVHHLRKLQDSDDPFNDVSGSTGIIGAADTNFILRRKRSGNAATLLVSGRDVEYQELTLQFNDLVWELVERKNSEDIHKAELPKFLFRVVDFMECHTEWVGTATELLTEMGEQEVTPNMVTKYLGQF
;
A
#
# COMPACT_ATOMS: atom_id res chain seq x y z
N MET A 1 -17.08 -24.64 -1.62
CA MET A 1 -16.62 -23.92 -0.43
C MET A 1 -16.57 -22.41 -0.66
N TYR A 2 -16.07 -21.94 -1.80
CA TYR A 2 -15.95 -20.49 -2.10
C TYR A 2 -17.31 -19.74 -2.23
N GLY A 3 -18.37 -20.40 -2.64
CA GLY A 3 -19.69 -19.76 -2.82
C GLY A 3 -20.39 -19.42 -1.50
N ASN A 4 -20.22 -20.23 -0.48
CA ASN A 4 -20.93 -20.03 0.79
C ASN A 4 -20.47 -18.76 1.54
N ASP A 5 -19.15 -18.53 1.59
CA ASP A 5 -18.61 -17.37 2.35
C ASP A 5 -19.07 -16.04 1.72
N TYR A 6 -19.08 -15.96 0.38
CA TYR A 6 -19.56 -14.77 -0.32
C TYR A 6 -21.07 -14.54 -0.08
N ASP A 7 -21.89 -15.59 -0.14
CA ASP A 7 -23.34 -15.51 0.05
C ASP A 7 -23.69 -15.13 1.49
N ASP A 8 -22.93 -15.65 2.47
CA ASP A 8 -23.10 -15.34 3.89
C ASP A 8 -22.80 -13.87 4.17
N ILE A 9 -21.64 -13.36 3.70
CA ILE A 9 -21.26 -11.94 3.87
C ILE A 9 -22.22 -11.02 3.11
N SER A 10 -22.64 -11.39 1.89
CA SER A 10 -23.62 -10.63 1.11
C SER A 10 -24.98 -10.55 1.81
N SER A 11 -25.35 -11.58 2.58
CA SER A 11 -26.58 -11.57 3.38
C SER A 11 -26.47 -10.61 4.57
N ILE A 12 -25.30 -10.58 5.24
CA ILE A 12 -25.01 -9.62 6.32
C ILE A 12 -25.02 -8.19 5.77
N LYS A 13 -24.42 -7.97 4.58
CA LYS A 13 -24.44 -6.66 3.91
C LYS A 13 -25.87 -6.18 3.63
N ARG A 14 -26.75 -7.04 3.13
CA ARG A 14 -28.16 -6.68 2.90
C ARG A 14 -28.88 -6.24 4.18
N ILE A 15 -28.53 -6.83 5.33
CA ILE A 15 -29.06 -6.42 6.63
C ILE A 15 -28.53 -5.02 6.98
N ALA A 16 -27.21 -4.79 6.82
CA ALA A 16 -26.60 -3.50 7.08
C ALA A 16 -27.25 -2.38 6.23
N ASP A 17 -27.40 -2.62 4.93
CA ASP A 17 -28.04 -1.69 3.99
C ASP A 17 -29.51 -1.45 4.36
N GLY A 18 -30.27 -2.50 4.68
CA GLY A 18 -31.68 -2.41 5.02
C GLY A 18 -31.97 -1.62 6.32
N PHE A 19 -31.06 -1.68 7.27
CA PHE A 19 -31.18 -0.96 8.55
C PHE A 19 -30.32 0.32 8.62
N ASN A 20 -29.57 0.63 7.57
CA ASN A 20 -28.64 1.77 7.51
C ASN A 20 -27.64 1.77 8.69
N ILE A 21 -27.03 0.60 8.93
CA ILE A 21 -26.04 0.41 10.00
C ILE A 21 -24.70 -0.09 9.42
N ALA A 22 -23.61 0.15 10.13
CA ALA A 22 -22.31 -0.45 9.84
C ALA A 22 -22.17 -1.76 10.63
N ILE A 23 -21.69 -2.83 9.97
CA ILE A 23 -21.37 -4.10 10.60
C ILE A 23 -19.87 -4.36 10.42
N LEU A 24 -19.13 -4.49 11.52
CA LEU A 24 -17.73 -4.86 11.53
C LEU A 24 -17.58 -6.36 11.80
N LEU A 25 -17.03 -7.09 10.85
CA LEU A 25 -16.71 -8.51 10.98
C LEU A 25 -15.23 -8.67 11.30
N VAL A 26 -14.93 -9.45 12.36
CA VAL A 26 -13.56 -9.74 12.76
C VAL A 26 -13.22 -11.17 12.38
N HIS A 27 -12.15 -11.34 11.61
CA HIS A 27 -11.70 -12.63 11.09
C HIS A 27 -10.20 -12.84 11.31
N HIS A 28 -9.75 -14.10 11.33
CA HIS A 28 -8.33 -14.44 11.48
C HIS A 28 -7.59 -14.39 10.14
N LEU A 29 -6.33 -13.96 10.19
CA LEU A 29 -5.41 -14.08 9.07
C LEU A 29 -4.79 -15.48 9.02
N ARG A 30 -4.38 -15.93 7.84
CA ARG A 30 -3.60 -17.17 7.66
C ARG A 30 -2.25 -17.05 8.35
N LYS A 31 -1.70 -18.19 8.79
CA LYS A 31 -0.35 -18.24 9.39
C LYS A 31 0.76 -18.01 8.36
N LEU A 32 0.56 -18.47 7.12
CA LEU A 32 1.46 -18.21 6.00
C LEU A 32 1.03 -16.89 5.37
N GLN A 33 1.93 -15.92 5.37
CA GLN A 33 1.69 -14.61 4.79
C GLN A 33 1.96 -14.67 3.28
N ASP A 34 1.07 -14.06 2.51
CA ASP A 34 1.32 -13.76 1.10
C ASP A 34 2.27 -12.56 1.02
N SER A 35 3.32 -12.67 0.21
CA SER A 35 4.29 -11.59 0.03
C SER A 35 3.80 -10.52 -0.93
N ASP A 36 2.89 -10.88 -1.84
CA ASP A 36 2.51 -10.03 -2.96
C ASP A 36 1.27 -9.20 -2.63
N ASP A 37 0.27 -9.79 -1.96
CA ASP A 37 -0.93 -9.09 -1.55
C ASP A 37 -1.36 -9.47 -0.12
N PRO A 38 -1.24 -8.55 0.84
CA PRO A 38 -1.67 -8.76 2.22
C PRO A 38 -3.12 -9.18 2.40
N PHE A 39 -4.01 -8.80 1.48
CA PHE A 39 -5.43 -9.14 1.57
C PHE A 39 -5.68 -10.62 1.27
N ASN A 40 -4.78 -11.30 0.57
CA ASN A 40 -4.83 -12.75 0.38
C ASN A 40 -4.61 -13.55 1.69
N ASP A 41 -4.12 -12.90 2.75
CA ASP A 41 -3.94 -13.53 4.06
C ASP A 41 -5.25 -13.76 4.82
N VAL A 42 -6.37 -13.20 4.39
CA VAL A 42 -7.65 -13.47 5.03
C VAL A 42 -7.99 -14.96 4.87
N SER A 43 -8.16 -15.62 6.01
CA SER A 43 -8.46 -17.05 6.06
C SER A 43 -9.88 -17.31 5.50
N GLY A 44 -9.99 -18.21 4.55
CA GLY A 44 -11.28 -18.61 3.99
C GLY A 44 -11.33 -18.45 2.49
N SER A 45 -11.67 -17.32 1.97
CA SER A 45 -11.77 -17.13 0.53
C SER A 45 -11.70 -15.67 0.13
N THR A 46 -11.31 -15.44 -1.13
CA THR A 46 -11.48 -14.16 -1.83
C THR A 46 -12.95 -13.68 -1.80
N GLY A 47 -13.91 -14.57 -1.51
CA GLY A 47 -15.31 -14.24 -1.35
C GLY A 47 -15.60 -13.31 -0.17
N ILE A 48 -14.88 -13.45 0.97
CA ILE A 48 -15.05 -12.57 2.13
C ILE A 48 -14.65 -11.15 1.78
N ILE A 49 -13.45 -10.99 1.21
CA ILE A 49 -12.89 -9.69 0.82
C ILE A 49 -13.74 -9.02 -0.27
N GLY A 50 -14.15 -9.79 -1.27
CA GLY A 50 -14.94 -9.27 -2.39
C GLY A 50 -16.37 -8.84 -2.04
N ALA A 51 -16.95 -9.38 -0.96
CA ALA A 51 -18.30 -9.04 -0.51
C ALA A 51 -18.35 -7.83 0.45
N ALA A 52 -17.26 -7.53 1.14
CA ALA A 52 -17.17 -6.41 2.06
C ALA A 52 -16.94 -5.07 1.32
N ASP A 53 -17.49 -3.98 1.83
CA ASP A 53 -17.27 -2.63 1.25
C ASP A 53 -15.88 -2.10 1.59
N THR A 54 -15.37 -2.43 2.78
CA THR A 54 -14.02 -2.04 3.22
C THR A 54 -13.38 -3.18 3.99
N ASN A 55 -12.11 -3.41 3.71
CA ASN A 55 -11.29 -4.43 4.35
C ASN A 55 -10.16 -3.79 5.15
N PHE A 56 -9.93 -4.31 6.35
CA PHE A 56 -8.89 -3.88 7.26
C PHE A 56 -7.98 -5.07 7.59
N ILE A 57 -6.67 -4.94 7.37
CA ILE A 57 -5.68 -5.93 7.76
C ILE A 57 -4.80 -5.36 8.86
N LEU A 58 -4.99 -5.83 10.10
CA LEU A 58 -4.17 -5.41 11.23
C LEU A 58 -3.00 -6.39 11.44
N ARG A 59 -1.79 -5.91 11.30
CA ARG A 59 -0.55 -6.65 11.54
C ARG A 59 0.22 -6.06 12.71
N ARG A 60 0.50 -6.88 13.72
CA ARG A 60 1.30 -6.50 14.89
C ARG A 60 2.41 -7.50 15.12
N LYS A 61 3.64 -7.03 15.35
CA LYS A 61 4.74 -7.85 15.85
C LYS A 61 4.54 -8.10 17.36
N ARG A 62 4.70 -9.36 17.80
CA ARG A 62 4.52 -9.71 19.24
C ARG A 62 5.45 -8.97 20.18
N SER A 63 6.65 -8.63 19.71
CA SER A 63 7.70 -7.99 20.50
C SER A 63 7.70 -6.46 20.46
N GLY A 64 6.66 -5.84 19.90
CA GLY A 64 6.63 -4.39 19.69
C GLY A 64 5.31 -3.74 20.06
N ASN A 65 5.36 -2.42 20.24
CA ASN A 65 4.19 -1.57 20.46
C ASN A 65 3.66 -0.93 19.15
N ALA A 66 4.24 -1.29 18.01
CA ALA A 66 3.80 -0.79 16.72
C ALA A 66 2.93 -1.83 16.00
N ALA A 67 1.96 -1.35 15.25
CA ALA A 67 1.16 -2.14 14.33
C ALA A 67 0.97 -1.40 13.01
N THR A 68 0.71 -2.15 11.94
CA THR A 68 0.31 -1.59 10.65
C THR A 68 -1.13 -2.01 10.38
N LEU A 69 -1.97 -1.05 10.05
CA LEU A 69 -3.33 -1.26 9.59
C LEU A 69 -3.41 -0.92 8.10
N LEU A 70 -3.61 -1.93 7.27
CA LEU A 70 -3.83 -1.76 5.84
C LEU A 70 -5.33 -1.63 5.61
N VAL A 71 -5.71 -0.67 4.78
CA VAL A 71 -7.12 -0.37 4.47
C VAL A 71 -7.30 -0.37 2.97
N SER A 72 -8.33 -1.06 2.48
CA SER A 72 -8.74 -1.04 1.09
C SER A 72 -10.25 -1.28 0.98
N GLY A 73 -10.92 -0.61 0.05
CA GLY A 73 -12.35 -0.76 -0.10
C GLY A 73 -12.86 -0.19 -1.41
N ARG A 74 -14.17 -0.31 -1.61
CA ARG A 74 -14.86 0.18 -2.81
C ARG A 74 -14.79 1.70 -2.92
N ASP A 75 -15.02 2.39 -1.79
CA ASP A 75 -15.09 3.84 -1.70
C ASP A 75 -13.92 4.42 -0.86
N VAL A 76 -12.91 3.58 -0.58
CA VAL A 76 -11.72 3.95 0.19
C VAL A 76 -10.49 3.52 -0.58
N GLU A 77 -9.64 4.49 -0.91
CA GLU A 77 -8.34 4.20 -1.52
C GLU A 77 -7.45 3.38 -0.58
N TYR A 78 -6.52 2.61 -1.17
CA TYR A 78 -5.54 1.87 -0.39
C TYR A 78 -4.71 2.81 0.49
N GLN A 79 -4.58 2.43 1.76
CA GLN A 79 -3.85 3.19 2.77
C GLN A 79 -3.10 2.26 3.70
N GLU A 80 -1.94 2.71 4.15
CA GLU A 80 -1.19 2.12 5.24
C GLU A 80 -1.14 3.07 6.43
N LEU A 81 -1.65 2.62 7.56
CA LEU A 81 -1.69 3.37 8.80
C LEU A 81 -0.71 2.75 9.79
N THR A 82 0.31 3.50 10.19
CA THR A 82 1.23 3.08 11.28
C THR A 82 0.62 3.49 12.61
N LEU A 83 0.41 2.50 13.46
CA LEU A 83 -0.17 2.68 14.79
C LEU A 83 0.88 2.39 15.86
N GLN A 84 0.87 3.17 16.93
CA GLN A 84 1.67 2.96 18.14
C GLN A 84 0.77 2.72 19.34
N PHE A 85 1.10 1.69 20.15
CA PHE A 85 0.35 1.38 21.36
C PHE A 85 0.97 2.08 22.56
N ASN A 86 0.26 3.07 23.10
CA ASN A 86 0.65 3.84 24.27
C ASN A 86 -0.53 3.88 25.27
N ASP A 87 -0.26 3.68 26.54
CA ASP A 87 -1.23 3.80 27.63
C ASP A 87 -2.59 3.11 27.35
N LEU A 88 -2.53 1.87 26.83
CA LEU A 88 -3.68 1.03 26.48
C LEU A 88 -4.52 1.54 25.30
N VAL A 89 -4.03 2.51 24.54
CA VAL A 89 -4.69 3.09 23.36
C VAL A 89 -3.77 2.94 22.12
N TRP A 90 -4.35 2.72 20.97
CA TRP A 90 -3.67 2.80 19.69
C TRP A 90 -3.74 4.22 19.16
N GLU A 91 -2.59 4.82 18.91
CA GLU A 91 -2.46 6.15 18.33
C GLU A 91 -1.98 6.05 16.89
N LEU A 92 -2.57 6.85 16.00
CA LEU A 92 -2.12 6.97 14.62
C LEU A 92 -0.85 7.83 14.57
N VAL A 93 0.26 7.23 14.09
CA VAL A 93 1.56 7.90 13.97
C VAL A 93 1.79 8.39 12.54
N GLU A 94 1.45 7.57 11.54
CA GLU A 94 1.68 7.88 10.14
C GLU A 94 0.55 7.33 9.28
N ARG A 95 0.21 8.04 8.22
CA ARG A 95 -0.72 7.61 7.18
C ARG A 95 -0.03 7.77 5.83
N LYS A 96 0.00 6.71 5.05
CA LYS A 96 0.47 6.69 3.67
C LYS A 96 -0.69 6.31 2.76
N ASN A 97 -0.92 7.09 1.72
CA ASN A 97 -1.83 6.75 0.63
C ASN A 97 -1.07 6.01 -0.49
N SER A 98 -1.79 5.62 -1.55
CA SER A 98 -1.20 4.91 -2.69
C SER A 98 -0.09 5.72 -3.37
N GLU A 99 -0.23 7.04 -3.45
CA GLU A 99 0.80 7.92 -4.04
C GLU A 99 2.06 7.97 -3.19
N ASP A 100 1.93 8.08 -1.87
CA ASP A 100 3.06 8.12 -0.93
C ASP A 100 3.84 6.81 -0.98
N ILE A 101 3.13 5.69 -1.05
CA ILE A 101 3.73 4.36 -1.15
C ILE A 101 4.46 4.23 -2.48
N HIS A 102 3.81 4.58 -3.59
CA HIS A 102 4.45 4.54 -4.90
C HIS A 102 5.69 5.45 -4.97
N LYS A 103 5.60 6.67 -4.44
CA LYS A 103 6.76 7.57 -4.34
C LYS A 103 7.89 6.96 -3.52
N ALA A 104 7.58 6.28 -2.39
CA ALA A 104 8.60 5.65 -1.56
C ALA A 104 9.31 4.46 -2.25
N GLU A 105 8.65 3.81 -3.21
CA GLU A 105 9.21 2.72 -4.01
C GLU A 105 10.08 3.21 -5.17
N LEU A 106 9.95 4.49 -5.57
CA LEU A 106 10.74 5.05 -6.66
C LEU A 106 12.22 5.11 -6.28
N PRO A 107 13.12 4.77 -7.21
CA PRO A 107 14.56 4.95 -7.01
C PRO A 107 14.88 6.40 -6.66
N LYS A 108 15.68 6.61 -5.62
CA LYS A 108 16.11 7.97 -5.19
C LYS A 108 16.73 8.81 -6.31
N PHE A 109 17.31 8.14 -7.28
CA PHE A 109 17.85 8.77 -8.47
C PHE A 109 16.81 9.59 -9.24
N LEU A 110 15.57 9.09 -9.35
CA LEU A 110 14.52 9.80 -10.08
C LEU A 110 14.16 11.15 -9.44
N PHE A 111 14.17 11.23 -8.11
CA PHE A 111 13.97 12.53 -7.43
C PHE A 111 15.08 13.51 -7.76
N ARG A 112 16.35 13.05 -7.80
CA ARG A 112 17.48 13.91 -8.19
C ARG A 112 17.39 14.35 -9.66
N VAL A 113 16.84 13.52 -10.53
CA VAL A 113 16.55 13.95 -11.92
C VAL A 113 15.49 15.03 -11.96
N VAL A 114 14.43 14.91 -11.16
CA VAL A 114 13.39 15.96 -11.04
C VAL A 114 14.01 17.26 -10.55
N ASP A 115 14.77 17.24 -9.45
CA ASP A 115 15.46 18.41 -8.90
C ASP A 115 16.40 19.06 -9.94
N PHE A 116 17.12 18.24 -10.72
CA PHE A 116 17.98 18.72 -11.80
C PHE A 116 17.15 19.41 -12.90
N MET A 117 16.04 18.82 -13.31
CA MET A 117 15.16 19.37 -14.36
C MET A 117 14.42 20.63 -13.92
N GLU A 118 14.19 20.86 -12.61
CA GLU A 118 13.61 22.13 -12.13
C GLU A 118 14.49 23.34 -12.46
N CYS A 119 15.79 23.13 -12.62
CA CYS A 119 16.76 24.16 -13.02
C CYS A 119 16.94 24.26 -14.55
N HIS A 120 16.30 23.41 -15.32
CA HIS A 120 16.47 23.33 -16.78
C HIS A 120 15.10 23.30 -17.46
N THR A 121 14.91 24.19 -18.44
CA THR A 121 13.67 24.20 -19.27
C THR A 121 13.63 23.03 -20.24
N GLU A 122 14.80 22.59 -20.69
CA GLU A 122 14.98 21.46 -21.60
C GLU A 122 16.40 20.92 -21.41
N TRP A 123 16.55 19.62 -21.49
CA TRP A 123 17.85 18.97 -21.47
C TRP A 123 17.89 17.83 -22.51
N VAL A 124 18.94 17.78 -23.31
CA VAL A 124 19.17 16.76 -24.34
C VAL A 124 20.60 16.25 -24.23
N GLY A 125 20.74 14.95 -24.08
CA GLY A 125 22.06 14.33 -23.97
C GLY A 125 21.97 12.81 -23.78
N THR A 126 23.10 12.19 -23.56
CA THR A 126 23.23 10.77 -23.25
C THR A 126 23.11 10.53 -21.74
N ALA A 127 22.80 9.30 -21.34
CA ALA A 127 22.75 8.91 -19.92
C ALA A 127 24.08 9.20 -19.19
N THR A 128 25.22 9.11 -19.87
CA THR A 128 26.53 9.41 -19.30
C THR A 128 26.70 10.90 -19.06
N GLU A 129 26.28 11.73 -19.98
CA GLU A 129 26.32 13.20 -19.85
C GLU A 129 25.42 13.66 -18.72
N LEU A 130 24.19 13.11 -18.62
CA LEU A 130 23.27 13.41 -17.53
C LEU A 130 23.91 13.15 -16.16
N LEU A 131 24.49 11.96 -15.97
CA LEU A 131 25.14 11.61 -14.71
C LEU A 131 26.34 12.54 -14.40
N THR A 132 27.07 12.94 -15.42
CA THR A 132 28.22 13.85 -15.27
C THR A 132 27.77 15.24 -14.83
N GLU A 133 26.72 15.80 -15.47
CA GLU A 133 26.19 17.11 -15.14
C GLU A 133 25.51 17.15 -13.77
N MET A 134 24.83 16.04 -13.39
CA MET A 134 24.24 15.89 -12.06
C MET A 134 25.27 15.62 -10.96
N GLY A 135 26.54 15.32 -11.32
CA GLY A 135 27.57 14.89 -10.36
C GLY A 135 27.28 13.54 -9.70
N GLU A 136 26.51 12.68 -10.38
CA GLU A 136 26.05 11.39 -9.86
C GLU A 136 27.12 10.31 -10.04
N GLN A 137 27.43 9.56 -8.98
CA GLN A 137 28.47 8.52 -8.97
C GLN A 137 27.94 7.13 -8.60
N GLU A 138 26.75 7.05 -7.99
CA GLU A 138 26.19 5.77 -7.51
C GLU A 138 25.38 5.04 -8.58
N VAL A 139 24.95 5.74 -9.64
CA VAL A 139 24.09 5.19 -10.69
C VAL A 139 24.88 5.05 -11.99
N THR A 140 24.72 3.91 -12.67
CA THR A 140 25.35 3.66 -13.97
C THR A 140 24.45 4.12 -15.14
N PRO A 141 25.01 4.44 -16.33
CA PRO A 141 24.22 4.82 -17.51
C PRO A 141 23.12 3.80 -17.90
N ASN A 142 23.40 2.51 -17.73
CA ASN A 142 22.40 1.46 -17.96
C ASN A 142 21.23 1.54 -16.97
N MET A 143 21.49 1.88 -15.70
CA MET A 143 20.43 2.08 -14.71
C MET A 143 19.59 3.32 -15.03
N VAL A 144 20.21 4.41 -15.51
CA VAL A 144 19.50 5.61 -15.97
C VAL A 144 18.49 5.25 -17.06
N THR A 145 18.95 4.56 -18.11
CA THR A 145 18.09 4.13 -19.23
C THR A 145 16.95 3.23 -18.74
N LYS A 146 17.25 2.30 -17.81
CA LYS A 146 16.24 1.43 -17.22
C LYS A 146 15.20 2.23 -16.43
N TYR A 147 15.63 3.12 -15.53
CA TYR A 147 14.73 3.90 -14.68
C TYR A 147 13.86 4.85 -15.48
N LEU A 148 14.45 5.63 -16.41
CA LEU A 148 13.69 6.56 -17.27
C LEU A 148 12.79 5.86 -18.29
N GLY A 149 13.04 4.60 -18.61
CA GLY A 149 12.20 3.81 -19.52
C GLY A 149 11.07 3.04 -18.84
N GLN A 150 11.04 2.98 -17.50
CA GLN A 150 9.99 2.30 -16.73
C GLN A 150 8.90 3.27 -16.23
N PHE A 151 9.16 4.55 -16.19
CA PHE A 151 8.30 5.63 -15.71
C PHE A 151 8.17 6.74 -16.75
#